data_9295f4ddc08af3d2086fee76ce3334a9
#
_entry.id   9295f4ddc08af3d2086fee76ce3334a9
#
_cell.length_a   1.000
_cell.length_b   1.000
_cell.length_c   1.000
_cell.angle_alpha   90.00
_cell.angle_beta   90.00
_cell.angle_gamma   90.00
#
_symmetry.space_group_name_H-M   'P 1'
#
loop_
_entity.id
_entity.type
_entity.pdbx_description
1 polymer ?
#
loop_
_entity_poly.entity_id
_entity_poly.type
_entity_poly.pdbx_seq_one_letter_code
_entity_poly.pdbx_strand_id
1 'polypeptide(L)'
;MIENSDYMELSFKKPSKNVREAMCQASLDLGNREIETAHKRNAEESLKDLTHHQHARIVNSGNSAIMIAMSNIKGPVLLPDQGVWAGFKKIAEFLGLKIEYLPTNQGIIDLEILDNYIKITTPESLFITSFAGYMAEQPVKEIFELCDRRGVILVEDASGSIGDPQKNLACGDHAHIIVASTGSPKIINLGNGGFISTNDPEIFKKSNYILKSSRISPVICAGMVEAIKKAPYSLSKTLQACNFLKKEIGTVLFEEYRGINVTLPSENPKQMGRELRKRIPVEGGGMISTCPRYDRIKQPAVCLEIKNLDIKCLKKDNLREISDITNNITSNYFI
;
A
#
# COMPACT_ATOMS: atom_id res chain seq x y z
N MET A 1 46.64 1.76 -1.84
CA MET A 1 45.60 1.52 -0.82
C MET A 1 44.45 2.42 -1.21
N ILE A 2 43.40 1.84 -1.79
CA ILE A 2 42.17 2.57 -2.15
C ILE A 2 41.42 2.69 -0.84
N GLU A 3 41.29 3.92 -0.34
CA GLU A 3 40.46 4.25 0.80
C GLU A 3 39.07 3.61 0.60
N ASN A 4 38.59 2.92 1.63
CA ASN A 4 37.19 2.46 1.71
C ASN A 4 36.31 3.71 1.58
N SER A 5 35.86 4.01 0.39
CA SER A 5 34.74 4.90 0.22
C SER A 5 33.55 4.18 0.87
N ASP A 6 32.98 4.79 1.92
CA ASP A 6 31.74 4.35 2.54
C ASP A 6 30.63 4.40 1.48
N TYR A 7 30.52 3.35 0.67
CA TYR A 7 29.44 3.22 -0.29
C TYR A 7 28.12 3.00 0.47
N MET A 8 27.13 3.82 0.14
CA MET A 8 25.77 3.65 0.64
C MET A 8 25.26 2.24 0.33
N GLU A 9 25.09 1.40 1.36
CA GLU A 9 24.56 0.06 1.21
C GLU A 9 23.04 0.08 1.33
N LEU A 10 22.35 0.05 0.18
CA LEU A 10 20.90 -0.07 0.12
C LEU A 10 20.50 -1.48 -0.30
N SER A 11 19.53 -2.05 0.37
CA SER A 11 18.94 -3.34 0.03
C SER A 11 17.42 -3.26 -0.08
N PHE A 12 16.88 -4.06 -0.98
CA PHE A 12 15.43 -4.19 -1.16
C PHE A 12 14.80 -4.88 0.05
N LYS A 13 13.61 -4.45 0.43
CA LYS A 13 12.88 -4.91 1.60
C LYS A 13 12.57 -6.40 1.52
N LYS A 14 13.07 -7.15 2.50
CA LYS A 14 12.81 -8.59 2.69
C LYS A 14 11.90 -8.82 3.90
N PRO A 15 11.17 -9.94 4.00
CA PRO A 15 10.52 -10.34 5.25
C PRO A 15 11.52 -10.33 6.41
N SER A 16 11.13 -9.79 7.56
CA SER A 16 12.04 -9.66 8.71
C SER A 16 12.51 -11.02 9.21
N LYS A 17 13.62 -11.05 9.99
CA LYS A 17 14.17 -12.29 10.54
C LYS A 17 13.12 -13.09 11.30
N ASN A 18 12.40 -12.46 12.23
CA ASN A 18 11.35 -13.12 13.02
C ASN A 18 10.22 -13.69 12.15
N VAL A 19 9.82 -12.97 11.09
CA VAL A 19 8.82 -13.45 10.11
C VAL A 19 9.31 -14.73 9.44
N ARG A 20 10.55 -14.74 8.96
CA ARG A 20 11.14 -15.90 8.29
C ARG A 20 11.32 -17.10 9.24
N GLU A 21 11.72 -16.84 10.49
CA GLU A 21 11.85 -17.86 11.53
C GLU A 21 10.49 -18.49 11.88
N ALA A 22 9.45 -17.66 12.06
CA ALA A 22 8.08 -18.15 12.30
C ALA A 22 7.57 -18.98 11.12
N MET A 23 7.82 -18.54 9.88
CA MET A 23 7.47 -19.30 8.68
C MET A 23 8.25 -20.62 8.56
N CYS A 24 9.54 -20.61 8.89
CA CYS A 24 10.38 -21.81 8.90
C CYS A 24 9.84 -22.82 9.93
N GLN A 25 9.57 -22.39 11.16
CA GLN A 25 9.01 -23.26 12.19
C GLN A 25 7.67 -23.84 11.77
N ALA A 26 6.76 -23.00 11.26
CA ALA A 26 5.43 -23.47 10.81
C ALA A 26 5.52 -24.43 9.62
N SER A 27 6.60 -24.42 8.85
CA SER A 27 6.78 -25.40 7.76
C SER A 27 7.03 -26.82 8.28
N LEU A 28 7.58 -26.98 9.50
CA LEU A 28 7.80 -28.25 10.15
C LEU A 28 6.48 -28.84 10.73
N ASP A 29 5.48 -27.98 10.94
CA ASP A 29 4.19 -28.36 11.50
C ASP A 29 3.16 -28.77 10.41
N LEU A 30 3.56 -28.73 9.12
CA LEU A 30 2.67 -29.08 8.01
C LEU A 30 2.22 -30.54 8.13
N GLY A 31 0.91 -30.76 7.94
CA GLY A 31 0.25 -32.05 8.16
C GLY A 31 -0.41 -32.17 9.53
N ASN A 32 -0.10 -31.31 10.49
CA ASN A 32 -0.82 -31.19 11.76
C ASN A 32 -1.98 -30.18 11.61
N ARG A 33 -3.18 -30.68 11.33
CA ARG A 33 -4.36 -29.83 11.07
C ARG A 33 -4.74 -28.91 12.22
N GLU A 34 -4.49 -29.30 13.47
CA GLU A 34 -4.80 -28.47 14.63
C GLU A 34 -3.87 -27.25 14.67
N ILE A 35 -2.58 -27.44 14.50
CA ILE A 35 -1.58 -26.35 14.48
C ILE A 35 -1.80 -25.45 13.25
N GLU A 36 -2.03 -26.01 12.07
CA GLU A 36 -2.34 -25.24 10.86
C GLU A 36 -3.57 -24.33 11.05
N THR A 37 -4.63 -24.87 11.68
CA THR A 37 -5.84 -24.12 12.00
C THR A 37 -5.56 -23.02 13.02
N ALA A 38 -4.73 -23.29 14.03
CA ALA A 38 -4.31 -22.30 15.01
C ALA A 38 -3.52 -21.16 14.39
N HIS A 39 -2.57 -21.43 13.48
CA HIS A 39 -1.83 -20.37 12.77
C HIS A 39 -2.76 -19.43 12.01
N LYS A 40 -3.73 -19.99 11.28
CA LYS A 40 -4.71 -19.20 10.54
C LYS A 40 -5.57 -18.36 11.48
N ARG A 41 -6.14 -18.96 12.53
CA ARG A 41 -6.97 -18.27 13.51
C ARG A 41 -6.22 -17.13 14.18
N ASN A 42 -4.99 -17.37 14.67
CA ASN A 42 -4.19 -16.37 15.36
C ASN A 42 -3.86 -15.18 14.44
N ALA A 43 -3.60 -15.42 13.17
CA ALA A 43 -3.35 -14.36 12.22
C ALA A 43 -4.62 -13.57 11.87
N GLU A 44 -5.79 -14.21 11.72
CA GLU A 44 -7.07 -13.53 11.51
C GLU A 44 -7.48 -12.71 12.74
N GLU A 45 -7.26 -13.19 13.98
CA GLU A 45 -7.48 -12.42 15.21
C GLU A 45 -6.54 -11.20 15.29
N SER A 46 -5.23 -11.39 15.02
CA SER A 46 -4.28 -10.28 15.00
C SER A 46 -4.63 -9.20 13.97
N LEU A 47 -5.22 -9.59 12.83
CA LEU A 47 -5.72 -8.64 11.82
C LEU A 47 -6.96 -7.88 12.31
N LYS A 48 -7.88 -8.54 12.99
CA LYS A 48 -9.06 -7.88 13.58
C LYS A 48 -8.63 -6.81 14.60
N ASP A 49 -7.70 -7.16 15.48
CA ASP A 49 -7.15 -6.22 16.47
C ASP A 49 -6.46 -5.02 15.79
N LEU A 50 -5.69 -5.28 14.72
CA LEU A 50 -4.95 -4.24 14.01
C LEU A 50 -5.86 -3.29 13.21
N THR A 51 -6.91 -3.85 12.59
CA THR A 51 -7.83 -3.09 11.73
C THR A 51 -9.07 -2.58 12.44
N HIS A 52 -9.30 -2.99 13.69
CA HIS A 52 -10.54 -2.71 14.45
C HIS A 52 -11.82 -3.22 13.77
N HIS A 53 -11.71 -4.16 12.83
CA HIS A 53 -12.86 -4.85 12.26
C HIS A 53 -13.20 -6.13 13.01
N GLN A 54 -14.48 -6.51 13.06
CA GLN A 54 -14.92 -7.73 13.73
C GLN A 54 -14.56 -9.01 12.98
N HIS A 55 -14.36 -8.92 11.68
CA HIS A 55 -14.10 -10.07 10.81
C HIS A 55 -12.91 -9.82 9.90
N ALA A 56 -12.02 -10.81 9.77
CA ALA A 56 -10.89 -10.78 8.85
C ALA A 56 -10.70 -12.15 8.18
N ARG A 57 -10.20 -12.15 6.94
CA ARG A 57 -9.79 -13.37 6.21
C ARG A 57 -8.47 -13.10 5.50
N ILE A 58 -7.59 -14.10 5.60
CA ILE A 58 -6.31 -14.08 4.89
C ILE A 58 -6.48 -14.81 3.56
N VAL A 59 -5.93 -14.24 2.51
CA VAL A 59 -6.02 -14.73 1.13
C VAL A 59 -4.64 -14.73 0.48
N ASN A 60 -4.53 -15.40 -0.67
CA ASN A 60 -3.27 -15.60 -1.38
C ASN A 60 -2.69 -14.33 -2.05
N SER A 61 -3.46 -13.25 -2.15
CA SER A 61 -2.99 -11.97 -2.71
C SER A 61 -3.91 -10.80 -2.37
N GLY A 62 -3.40 -9.56 -2.46
CA GLY A 62 -4.22 -8.34 -2.37
C GLY A 62 -5.29 -8.29 -3.48
N ASN A 63 -4.98 -8.76 -4.69
CA ASN A 63 -5.97 -8.83 -5.77
C ASN A 63 -7.13 -9.77 -5.44
N SER A 64 -6.88 -10.88 -4.77
CA SER A 64 -7.95 -11.76 -4.28
C SER A 64 -8.82 -11.09 -3.22
N ALA A 65 -8.21 -10.28 -2.33
CA ALA A 65 -8.96 -9.48 -1.37
C ALA A 65 -9.86 -8.44 -2.06
N ILE A 66 -9.34 -7.74 -3.07
CA ILE A 66 -10.11 -6.80 -3.89
C ILE A 66 -11.23 -7.52 -4.65
N MET A 67 -10.95 -8.67 -5.24
CA MET A 67 -11.95 -9.47 -5.95
C MET A 67 -13.08 -9.91 -5.03
N ILE A 68 -12.78 -10.31 -3.80
CA ILE A 68 -13.80 -10.66 -2.79
C ILE A 68 -14.66 -9.44 -2.46
N ALA A 69 -14.05 -8.26 -2.22
CA ALA A 69 -14.79 -7.04 -1.97
C ALA A 69 -15.71 -6.70 -3.16
N MET A 70 -15.17 -6.65 -4.38
CA MET A 70 -15.90 -6.29 -5.60
C MET A 70 -16.98 -7.32 -5.99
N SER A 71 -16.79 -8.62 -5.70
CA SER A 71 -17.80 -9.64 -6.03
C SER A 71 -19.11 -9.50 -5.25
N ASN A 72 -19.13 -8.65 -4.22
CA ASN A 72 -20.34 -8.33 -3.45
C ASN A 72 -21.03 -7.04 -3.95
N ILE A 73 -20.42 -6.34 -4.91
CA ILE A 73 -20.91 -5.10 -5.49
C ILE A 73 -21.68 -5.42 -6.77
N LYS A 74 -22.79 -4.76 -6.98
CA LYS A 74 -23.57 -4.84 -8.23
C LYS A 74 -23.27 -3.66 -9.17
N GLY A 75 -22.52 -2.68 -8.67
CA GLY A 75 -22.09 -1.48 -9.37
C GLY A 75 -23.07 -0.31 -9.25
N PRO A 76 -22.76 0.89 -9.72
CA PRO A 76 -21.44 1.27 -10.27
C PRO A 76 -20.35 1.36 -9.18
N VAL A 77 -19.10 1.13 -9.60
CA VAL A 77 -17.92 1.31 -8.74
C VAL A 77 -17.29 2.67 -9.07
N LEU A 78 -17.10 3.50 -8.07
CA LEU A 78 -16.40 4.79 -8.21
C LEU A 78 -14.90 4.57 -7.94
N LEU A 79 -14.07 5.00 -8.88
CA LEU A 79 -12.60 4.93 -8.77
C LEU A 79 -12.00 6.32 -8.97
N PRO A 80 -11.05 6.76 -8.15
CA PRO A 80 -10.24 7.93 -8.48
C PRO A 80 -9.57 7.76 -9.85
N ASP A 81 -9.52 8.83 -10.63
CA ASP A 81 -8.98 8.85 -11.99
C ASP A 81 -7.47 8.61 -12.07
N GLN A 82 -6.79 8.68 -10.94
CA GLN A 82 -5.38 8.41 -10.71
C GLN A 82 -5.10 8.20 -9.21
N GLY A 83 -3.87 7.81 -8.87
CA GLY A 83 -3.46 7.63 -7.47
C GLY A 83 -3.94 6.32 -6.84
N VAL A 84 -4.54 5.41 -7.60
CA VAL A 84 -5.04 4.13 -7.11
C VAL A 84 -4.35 2.94 -7.80
N TRP A 85 -4.58 1.74 -7.27
CA TRP A 85 -4.05 0.52 -7.87
C TRP A 85 -4.79 0.17 -9.16
N ALA A 86 -4.06 0.01 -10.27
CA ALA A 86 -4.62 -0.37 -11.58
C ALA A 86 -5.44 -1.68 -11.55
N GLY A 87 -5.21 -2.52 -10.55
CA GLY A 87 -5.97 -3.74 -10.33
C GLY A 87 -7.45 -3.51 -10.03
N PHE A 88 -7.83 -2.38 -9.45
CA PHE A 88 -9.24 -2.04 -9.22
C PHE A 88 -10.03 -2.02 -10.52
N LYS A 89 -9.54 -1.28 -11.51
CA LYS A 89 -10.14 -1.22 -12.85
C LYS A 89 -10.22 -2.61 -13.48
N LYS A 90 -9.12 -3.34 -13.50
CA LYS A 90 -9.06 -4.66 -14.16
C LYS A 90 -9.98 -5.69 -13.51
N ILE A 91 -10.12 -5.67 -12.20
CA ILE A 91 -11.01 -6.59 -11.48
C ILE A 91 -12.48 -6.20 -11.69
N ALA A 92 -12.80 -4.90 -11.66
CA ALA A 92 -14.14 -4.41 -11.96
C ALA A 92 -14.56 -4.77 -13.38
N GLU A 93 -13.68 -4.56 -14.38
CA GLU A 93 -13.90 -4.98 -15.78
C GLU A 93 -14.11 -6.49 -15.90
N PHE A 94 -13.29 -7.30 -15.21
CA PHE A 94 -13.42 -8.76 -15.20
C PHE A 94 -14.75 -9.22 -14.62
N LEU A 95 -15.27 -8.53 -13.61
CA LEU A 95 -16.56 -8.83 -12.97
C LEU A 95 -17.76 -8.20 -13.71
N GLY A 96 -17.53 -7.46 -14.80
CA GLY A 96 -18.58 -6.81 -15.56
C GLY A 96 -19.25 -5.64 -14.83
N LEU A 97 -18.55 -5.04 -13.85
CA LEU A 97 -19.07 -3.89 -13.10
C LEU A 97 -18.95 -2.60 -13.89
N LYS A 98 -19.94 -1.74 -13.80
CA LYS A 98 -19.88 -0.37 -14.34
C LYS A 98 -18.87 0.43 -13.52
N ILE A 99 -17.93 1.10 -14.19
CA ILE A 99 -16.92 1.95 -13.55
C ILE A 99 -17.25 3.41 -13.83
N GLU A 100 -17.24 4.23 -12.78
CA GLU A 100 -17.27 5.68 -12.86
C GLU A 100 -15.93 6.23 -12.33
N TYR A 101 -15.42 7.29 -12.94
CA TYR A 101 -14.13 7.88 -12.55
C TYR A 101 -14.34 9.21 -11.84
N LEU A 102 -13.85 9.29 -10.61
CA LEU A 102 -13.82 10.51 -9.80
C LEU A 102 -12.61 11.36 -10.19
N PRO A 103 -12.78 12.58 -10.68
CA PRO A 103 -11.69 13.52 -10.86
C PRO A 103 -11.00 13.83 -9.53
N THR A 104 -9.68 13.86 -9.55
CA THR A 104 -8.87 14.10 -8.35
C THR A 104 -7.80 15.17 -8.59
N ASN A 105 -7.35 15.81 -7.52
CA ASN A 105 -6.16 16.65 -7.57
C ASN A 105 -4.92 15.78 -7.42
N GLN A 106 -4.34 15.35 -8.54
CA GLN A 106 -3.15 14.46 -8.58
C GLN A 106 -3.34 13.19 -7.71
N GLY A 107 -4.53 12.63 -7.72
CA GLY A 107 -4.89 11.43 -6.95
C GLY A 107 -5.52 11.71 -5.58
N ILE A 108 -5.45 12.94 -5.06
CA ILE A 108 -6.09 13.34 -3.80
C ILE A 108 -7.55 13.68 -4.06
N ILE A 109 -8.43 13.09 -3.26
CA ILE A 109 -9.87 13.28 -3.36
C ILE A 109 -10.26 14.60 -2.70
N ASP A 110 -10.99 15.42 -3.45
CA ASP A 110 -11.71 16.58 -2.93
C ASP A 110 -13.12 16.16 -2.51
N LEU A 111 -13.54 16.54 -1.30
CA LEU A 111 -14.81 16.10 -0.72
C LEU A 111 -16.03 16.73 -1.39
N GLU A 112 -15.93 17.96 -1.89
CA GLU A 112 -17.04 18.62 -2.60
C GLU A 112 -17.26 17.97 -3.96
N ILE A 113 -16.16 17.67 -4.67
CA ILE A 113 -16.20 16.93 -5.93
C ILE A 113 -16.77 15.54 -5.68
N LEU A 114 -16.32 14.83 -4.64
CA LEU A 114 -16.82 13.50 -4.29
C LEU A 114 -18.33 13.53 -4.00
N ASP A 115 -18.83 14.47 -3.19
CA ASP A 115 -20.25 14.58 -2.85
C ASP A 115 -21.12 14.80 -4.11
N ASN A 116 -20.64 15.66 -5.01
CA ASN A 116 -21.32 15.92 -6.28
C ASN A 116 -21.34 14.69 -7.19
N TYR A 117 -20.23 13.98 -7.29
CA TYR A 117 -20.14 12.75 -8.10
C TYR A 117 -21.01 11.63 -7.55
N ILE A 118 -21.07 11.45 -6.23
CA ILE A 118 -21.98 10.49 -5.60
C ILE A 118 -23.44 10.78 -5.96
N LYS A 119 -23.85 12.05 -5.94
CA LYS A 119 -25.23 12.44 -6.31
C LYS A 119 -25.55 12.16 -7.78
N ILE A 120 -24.58 12.37 -8.68
CA ILE A 120 -24.79 12.21 -10.13
C ILE A 120 -24.70 10.74 -10.54
N THR A 121 -23.71 10.01 -10.07
CA THR A 121 -23.40 8.65 -10.53
C THR A 121 -24.03 7.56 -9.68
N THR A 122 -24.52 7.91 -8.49
CA THR A 122 -25.14 6.98 -7.51
C THR A 122 -24.35 5.67 -7.38
N PRO A 123 -23.04 5.73 -7.04
CA PRO A 123 -22.21 4.55 -6.96
C PRO A 123 -22.60 3.69 -5.76
N GLU A 124 -22.48 2.38 -5.88
CA GLU A 124 -22.65 1.47 -4.74
C GLU A 124 -21.38 1.45 -3.86
N SER A 125 -20.22 1.71 -4.45
CA SER A 125 -18.95 1.67 -3.72
C SER A 125 -17.92 2.66 -4.26
N LEU A 126 -16.99 3.07 -3.38
CA LEU A 126 -15.78 3.83 -3.69
C LEU A 126 -14.56 3.00 -3.27
N PHE A 127 -13.62 2.78 -4.17
CA PHE A 127 -12.35 2.12 -3.88
C PHE A 127 -11.20 3.12 -3.91
N ILE A 128 -10.46 3.21 -2.80
CA ILE A 128 -9.30 4.11 -2.68
C ILE A 128 -8.06 3.36 -2.20
N THR A 129 -6.88 3.96 -2.39
CA THR A 129 -5.68 3.63 -1.64
C THR A 129 -5.47 4.66 -0.54
N SER A 130 -5.10 4.25 0.66
CA SER A 130 -4.86 5.14 1.81
C SER A 130 -3.91 6.28 1.49
N PHE A 131 -2.86 5.98 0.75
CA PHE A 131 -1.94 6.98 0.18
C PHE A 131 -2.16 7.03 -1.34
N ALA A 132 -2.62 8.15 -1.88
CA ALA A 132 -2.72 8.37 -3.31
C ALA A 132 -1.37 8.09 -3.98
N GLY A 133 -1.30 7.08 -4.86
CA GLY A 133 -0.07 6.63 -5.51
C GLY A 133 1.08 6.26 -4.57
N TYR A 134 0.84 6.05 -3.28
CA TYR A 134 1.82 5.92 -2.19
C TYR A 134 2.55 7.23 -1.82
N MET A 135 2.13 8.37 -2.35
CA MET A 135 2.82 9.66 -2.24
C MET A 135 2.16 10.61 -1.25
N ALA A 136 0.83 10.59 -1.16
CA ALA A 136 0.05 11.53 -0.37
C ALA A 136 -1.11 10.85 0.35
N GLU A 137 -1.27 11.16 1.63
CA GLU A 137 -2.37 10.65 2.46
C GLU A 137 -3.71 11.19 1.97
N GLN A 138 -4.70 10.29 1.86
CA GLN A 138 -6.10 10.64 1.62
C GLN A 138 -6.77 11.08 2.93
N PRO A 139 -7.74 11.99 2.89
CA PRO A 139 -8.60 12.32 4.03
C PRO A 139 -9.63 11.19 4.27
N VAL A 140 -9.12 9.99 4.67
CA VAL A 140 -9.91 8.75 4.71
C VAL A 140 -11.10 8.86 5.63
N LYS A 141 -10.94 9.51 6.78
CA LYS A 141 -12.01 9.70 7.75
C LYS A 141 -13.16 10.52 7.16
N GLU A 142 -12.84 11.66 6.57
CA GLU A 142 -13.84 12.57 5.96
C GLU A 142 -14.51 11.92 4.74
N ILE A 143 -13.74 11.16 3.95
CA ILE A 143 -14.28 10.36 2.84
C ILE A 143 -15.27 9.31 3.38
N PHE A 144 -14.90 8.60 4.45
CA PHE A 144 -15.76 7.60 5.08
C PHE A 144 -17.06 8.22 5.59
N GLU A 145 -16.97 9.31 6.36
CA GLU A 145 -18.13 10.01 6.88
C GLU A 145 -19.10 10.47 5.77
N LEU A 146 -18.56 10.90 4.64
CA LEU A 146 -19.36 11.26 3.48
C LEU A 146 -20.00 10.03 2.81
N CYS A 147 -19.22 8.99 2.57
CA CYS A 147 -19.71 7.75 1.97
C CYS A 147 -20.79 7.10 2.83
N ASP A 148 -20.58 6.98 4.15
CA ASP A 148 -21.54 6.39 5.08
C ASP A 148 -22.87 7.14 5.07
N ARG A 149 -22.84 8.48 5.15
CA ARG A 149 -24.06 9.32 5.03
C ARG A 149 -24.79 9.15 3.70
N ARG A 150 -24.08 8.78 2.64
CA ARG A 150 -24.62 8.60 1.28
C ARG A 150 -24.98 7.14 0.96
N GLY A 151 -24.73 6.20 1.87
CA GLY A 151 -24.95 4.78 1.64
C GLY A 151 -23.99 4.18 0.62
N VAL A 152 -22.78 4.72 0.47
CA VAL A 152 -21.73 4.26 -0.43
C VAL A 152 -20.72 3.42 0.38
N ILE A 153 -20.41 2.21 -0.08
CA ILE A 153 -19.43 1.35 0.58
C ILE A 153 -18.01 1.86 0.28
N LEU A 154 -17.29 2.32 1.30
CA LEU A 154 -15.89 2.66 1.18
C LEU A 154 -15.01 1.42 1.34
N VAL A 155 -14.17 1.14 0.35
CA VAL A 155 -13.14 0.09 0.36
C VAL A 155 -11.77 0.74 0.33
N GLU A 156 -10.99 0.57 1.40
CA GLU A 156 -9.64 1.08 1.55
C GLU A 156 -8.60 0.01 1.23
N ASP A 157 -7.73 0.23 0.25
CA ASP A 157 -6.51 -0.55 0.07
C ASP A 157 -5.41 0.01 1.00
N ALA A 158 -5.22 -0.68 2.11
CA ALA A 158 -4.26 -0.36 3.15
C ALA A 158 -2.89 -1.02 2.93
N SER A 159 -2.55 -1.47 1.73
CA SER A 159 -1.25 -2.13 1.44
C SER A 159 -0.03 -1.29 1.83
N GLY A 160 -0.17 0.03 1.87
CA GLY A 160 0.88 0.98 2.22
C GLY A 160 0.75 1.61 3.61
N SER A 161 -0.37 1.44 4.29
CA SER A 161 -0.73 2.20 5.51
C SER A 161 -1.05 1.32 6.71
N ILE A 162 -1.14 0.02 6.52
CA ILE A 162 -1.51 -0.91 7.60
C ILE A 162 -0.59 -0.73 8.82
N GLY A 163 -1.20 -0.57 9.99
CA GLY A 163 -0.50 -0.29 11.22
C GLY A 163 -0.21 1.20 11.44
N ASP A 164 -0.98 2.12 10.84
CA ASP A 164 -0.84 3.56 11.07
C ASP A 164 -0.94 3.90 12.56
N PRO A 165 0.15 4.47 13.17
CA PRO A 165 0.15 4.79 14.59
C PRO A 165 -0.89 5.84 14.99
N GLN A 166 -1.32 6.67 14.03
CA GLN A 166 -2.33 7.71 14.25
C GLN A 166 -3.76 7.16 14.13
N LYS A 167 -3.92 5.91 13.65
CA LYS A 167 -5.21 5.28 13.37
C LYS A 167 -6.13 6.06 12.42
N ASN A 168 -5.56 6.95 11.61
CA ASN A 168 -6.30 7.66 10.57
C ASN A 168 -6.55 6.77 9.34
N LEU A 169 -5.65 5.80 9.12
CA LEU A 169 -5.63 4.90 7.97
C LEU A 169 -5.70 3.45 8.44
N ALA A 170 -6.23 2.58 7.58
CA ALA A 170 -6.35 1.15 7.85
C ALA A 170 -7.11 0.82 9.15
N CYS A 171 -8.11 1.63 9.47
CA CYS A 171 -8.93 1.51 10.68
C CYS A 171 -10.40 1.30 10.29
N GLY A 172 -11.03 0.27 10.85
CA GLY A 172 -12.42 -0.06 10.60
C GLY A 172 -13.43 0.97 11.10
N ASP A 173 -12.98 1.92 11.93
CA ASP A 173 -13.78 3.10 12.30
C ASP A 173 -13.93 4.09 11.13
N HIS A 174 -13.09 3.96 10.08
CA HIS A 174 -13.04 4.87 8.93
C HIS A 174 -13.06 4.15 7.58
N ALA A 175 -13.44 2.87 7.53
CA ALA A 175 -13.62 2.11 6.29
C ALA A 175 -14.61 0.97 6.49
N HIS A 176 -15.51 0.73 5.53
CA HIS A 176 -16.43 -0.40 5.59
C HIS A 176 -15.71 -1.72 5.33
N ILE A 177 -14.74 -1.69 4.40
CA ILE A 177 -13.92 -2.83 4.03
C ILE A 177 -12.47 -2.35 3.92
N ILE A 178 -11.55 -3.09 4.53
CA ILE A 178 -10.11 -2.88 4.34
C ILE A 178 -9.55 -4.09 3.59
N VAL A 179 -8.80 -3.82 2.53
CA VAL A 179 -8.05 -4.83 1.78
C VAL A 179 -6.57 -4.48 1.81
N ALA A 180 -5.70 -5.48 1.78
CA ALA A 180 -4.27 -5.23 1.63
C ALA A 180 -3.53 -6.39 0.99
N SER A 181 -2.45 -6.07 0.28
CA SER A 181 -1.43 -7.04 -0.13
C SER A 181 -0.35 -7.15 0.94
N THR A 182 0.12 -8.36 1.19
CA THR A 182 1.25 -8.67 2.07
C THR A 182 2.46 -9.21 1.30
N GLY A 183 2.44 -9.06 -0.03
CA GLY A 183 3.58 -9.33 -0.91
C GLY A 183 4.71 -8.31 -0.73
N SER A 184 5.89 -8.63 -1.25
CA SER A 184 7.03 -7.70 -1.21
C SER A 184 6.82 -6.54 -2.19
N PRO A 185 7.17 -5.29 -1.83
CA PRO A 185 7.77 -4.79 -0.58
C PRO A 185 6.77 -4.03 0.32
N LYS A 186 5.66 -4.63 0.66
CA LYS A 186 4.59 -3.96 1.44
C LYS A 186 5.00 -3.71 2.92
N ILE A 187 4.18 -2.97 3.66
CA ILE A 187 4.41 -2.70 5.10
C ILE A 187 4.39 -4.01 5.88
N ILE A 188 3.32 -4.80 5.75
CA ILE A 188 3.34 -6.22 6.13
C ILE A 188 3.95 -6.97 4.95
N ASN A 189 5.16 -7.50 5.13
CA ASN A 189 5.91 -8.16 4.07
C ASN A 189 6.16 -9.64 4.39
N LEU A 190 5.43 -10.49 3.69
CA LEU A 190 5.56 -11.97 3.77
C LEU A 190 6.10 -12.57 2.47
N GLY A 191 6.37 -11.72 1.46
CA GLY A 191 6.70 -12.15 0.10
C GLY A 191 5.48 -12.61 -0.69
N ASN A 192 4.36 -12.89 -0.03
CA ASN A 192 3.12 -13.38 -0.62
C ASN A 192 1.91 -13.00 0.24
N GLY A 193 0.69 -13.15 -0.29
CA GLY A 193 -0.55 -13.05 0.46
C GLY A 193 -1.24 -11.69 0.41
N GLY A 194 -2.32 -11.63 1.13
CA GLY A 194 -3.15 -10.46 1.36
C GLY A 194 -4.23 -10.77 2.40
N PHE A 195 -5.03 -9.77 2.72
CA PHE A 195 -6.17 -9.95 3.61
C PHE A 195 -7.32 -9.00 3.24
N ILE A 196 -8.49 -9.33 3.75
CA ILE A 196 -9.69 -8.50 3.76
C ILE A 196 -10.27 -8.50 5.16
N SER A 197 -10.69 -7.33 5.65
CA SER A 197 -11.41 -7.19 6.92
C SER A 197 -12.63 -6.28 6.77
N THR A 198 -13.65 -6.52 7.60
CA THR A 198 -14.93 -5.82 7.58
C THR A 198 -15.75 -6.11 8.85
N ASN A 199 -16.75 -5.28 9.12
CA ASN A 199 -17.76 -5.56 10.14
C ASN A 199 -18.95 -6.36 9.59
N ASP A 200 -19.11 -6.49 8.25
CA ASP A 200 -20.18 -7.25 7.62
C ASP A 200 -19.74 -8.70 7.30
N PRO A 201 -20.20 -9.72 8.06
CA PRO A 201 -19.87 -11.12 7.81
C PRO A 201 -20.48 -11.69 6.52
N GLU A 202 -21.53 -11.04 5.97
CA GLU A 202 -22.21 -11.53 4.76
C GLU A 202 -21.30 -11.50 3.53
N ILE A 203 -20.35 -10.57 3.50
CA ILE A 203 -19.32 -10.50 2.46
C ILE A 203 -18.59 -11.84 2.32
N PHE A 204 -18.23 -12.47 3.43
CA PHE A 204 -17.51 -13.74 3.42
C PHE A 204 -18.41 -14.93 3.07
N LYS A 205 -19.69 -14.90 3.47
CA LYS A 205 -20.64 -15.95 3.12
C LYS A 205 -20.92 -15.97 1.61
N LYS A 206 -21.20 -14.80 1.04
CA LYS A 206 -21.45 -14.65 -0.40
C LYS A 206 -20.23 -15.00 -1.25
N SER A 207 -19.02 -14.66 -0.77
CA SER A 207 -17.76 -14.91 -1.47
C SER A 207 -17.08 -16.23 -1.11
N ASN A 208 -17.78 -17.18 -0.48
CA ASN A 208 -17.19 -18.44 0.02
C ASN A 208 -16.44 -19.23 -1.05
N TYR A 209 -16.92 -19.25 -2.30
CA TYR A 209 -16.23 -19.93 -3.39
C TYR A 209 -14.89 -19.27 -3.73
N ILE A 210 -14.85 -17.94 -3.81
CA ILE A 210 -13.62 -17.18 -4.08
C ILE A 210 -12.64 -17.37 -2.91
N LEU A 211 -13.11 -17.32 -1.66
CA LEU A 211 -12.29 -17.59 -0.47
C LEU A 211 -11.66 -19.00 -0.52
N LYS A 212 -12.42 -20.01 -0.93
CA LYS A 212 -11.89 -21.37 -1.08
C LYS A 212 -10.83 -21.48 -2.17
N SER A 213 -10.96 -20.73 -3.25
CA SER A 213 -10.00 -20.69 -4.35
C SER A 213 -8.75 -19.83 -4.04
N SER A 214 -8.87 -18.90 -3.08
CA SER A 214 -7.83 -17.96 -2.67
C SER A 214 -7.13 -18.36 -1.38
N ARG A 215 -7.08 -19.64 -1.04
CA ARG A 215 -6.45 -20.14 0.18
C ARG A 215 -4.98 -19.81 0.21
N ILE A 216 -4.50 -19.56 1.42
CA ILE A 216 -3.08 -19.32 1.69
C ILE A 216 -2.53 -20.42 2.61
N SER A 217 -1.22 -20.65 2.51
CA SER A 217 -0.53 -21.63 3.36
C SER A 217 -0.54 -21.22 4.84
N PRO A 218 -0.71 -22.16 5.78
CA PRO A 218 -0.55 -21.93 7.23
C PRO A 218 0.82 -21.32 7.57
N VAL A 219 1.85 -21.65 6.80
CA VAL A 219 3.21 -21.06 6.94
C VAL A 219 3.18 -19.54 6.82
N ILE A 220 2.47 -19.02 5.81
CA ILE A 220 2.32 -17.56 5.65
C ILE A 220 1.51 -16.97 6.81
N CYS A 221 0.49 -17.67 7.29
CA CYS A 221 -0.30 -17.22 8.45
C CYS A 221 0.57 -17.07 9.72
N ALA A 222 1.48 -18.02 9.98
CA ALA A 222 2.41 -17.91 11.09
C ALA A 222 3.31 -16.67 10.99
N GLY A 223 3.86 -16.41 9.79
CA GLY A 223 4.64 -15.21 9.52
C GLY A 223 3.82 -13.91 9.66
N MET A 224 2.53 -13.94 9.36
CA MET A 224 1.62 -12.80 9.44
C MET A 224 1.56 -12.22 10.86
N VAL A 225 1.46 -13.06 11.88
CA VAL A 225 1.41 -12.62 13.29
C VAL A 225 2.65 -11.79 13.63
N GLU A 226 3.84 -12.26 13.23
CA GLU A 226 5.09 -11.54 13.49
C GLU A 226 5.23 -10.25 12.65
N ALA A 227 4.71 -10.26 11.43
CA ALA A 227 4.73 -9.09 10.56
C ALA A 227 3.78 -7.98 11.07
N ILE A 228 2.59 -8.34 11.56
CA ILE A 228 1.62 -7.43 12.18
C ILE A 228 2.23 -6.69 13.37
N LYS A 229 2.90 -7.39 14.28
CA LYS A 229 3.57 -6.77 15.45
C LYS A 229 4.56 -5.67 15.06
N LYS A 230 5.16 -5.77 13.87
CA LYS A 230 6.17 -4.83 13.37
C LYS A 230 5.60 -3.77 12.41
N ALA A 231 4.36 -3.91 11.97
CA ALA A 231 3.77 -3.01 10.99
C ALA A 231 3.79 -1.53 11.43
N PRO A 232 3.40 -1.15 12.68
CA PRO A 232 3.45 0.24 13.12
C PRO A 232 4.87 0.82 13.09
N TYR A 233 5.86 0.07 13.54
CA TYR A 233 7.25 0.49 13.49
C TYR A 233 7.76 0.67 12.06
N SER A 234 7.45 -0.29 11.18
CA SER A 234 7.88 -0.26 9.78
C SER A 234 7.28 0.93 9.03
N LEU A 235 5.99 1.20 9.23
CA LEU A 235 5.32 2.34 8.62
C LEU A 235 5.88 3.65 9.17
N SER A 236 6.00 3.80 10.49
CA SER A 236 6.55 5.01 11.13
C SER A 236 7.95 5.34 10.60
N LYS A 237 8.84 4.35 10.49
CA LYS A 237 10.19 4.55 9.95
C LYS A 237 10.18 4.98 8.49
N THR A 238 9.31 4.39 7.67
CA THR A 238 9.18 4.77 6.25
C THR A 238 8.64 6.19 6.11
N LEU A 239 7.63 6.57 6.89
CA LEU A 239 7.07 7.92 6.90
C LEU A 239 8.10 8.96 7.35
N GLN A 240 8.88 8.67 8.41
CA GLN A 240 9.96 9.54 8.88
C GLN A 240 11.04 9.75 7.81
N ALA A 241 11.43 8.68 7.12
CA ALA A 241 12.40 8.76 6.03
C ALA A 241 11.88 9.59 4.84
N CYS A 242 10.63 9.41 4.45
CA CYS A 242 10.00 10.21 3.40
C CYS A 242 9.90 11.69 3.80
N ASN A 243 9.47 11.98 5.03
CA ASN A 243 9.38 13.35 5.53
C ASN A 243 10.76 14.03 5.58
N PHE A 244 11.80 13.31 5.98
CA PHE A 244 13.17 13.81 5.92
C PHE A 244 13.57 14.16 4.48
N LEU A 245 13.41 13.22 3.55
CA LEU A 245 13.78 13.44 2.14
C LEU A 245 12.98 14.57 1.48
N LYS A 246 11.69 14.71 1.79
CA LYS A 246 10.87 15.81 1.28
C LYS A 246 11.36 17.18 1.71
N LYS A 247 11.98 17.30 2.88
CA LYS A 247 12.57 18.55 3.39
C LYS A 247 13.96 18.85 2.85
N GLU A 248 14.73 17.79 2.55
CA GLU A 248 16.12 17.94 2.08
C GLU A 248 16.20 18.06 0.55
N ILE A 249 15.18 17.61 -0.19
CA ILE A 249 15.15 17.67 -1.66
C ILE A 249 14.44 18.95 -2.09
N GLY A 250 15.10 19.77 -2.91
CA GLY A 250 14.65 21.13 -3.24
C GLY A 250 13.32 21.24 -3.98
N THR A 251 12.90 20.21 -4.73
CA THR A 251 11.63 20.23 -5.48
C THR A 251 10.96 18.86 -5.44
N VAL A 252 9.86 18.77 -4.69
CA VAL A 252 9.07 17.54 -4.53
C VAL A 252 7.59 17.85 -4.71
N LEU A 253 6.82 16.85 -5.15
CA LEU A 253 5.36 16.89 -5.11
C LEU A 253 4.87 16.39 -3.74
N PHE A 254 3.74 16.90 -3.28
CA PHE A 254 3.08 16.48 -2.03
C PHE A 254 3.96 16.69 -0.78
N GLU A 255 4.69 17.81 -0.72
CA GLU A 255 5.62 18.11 0.38
C GLU A 255 4.93 18.01 1.74
N GLU A 256 3.76 18.63 1.89
CA GLU A 256 3.00 18.71 3.14
C GLU A 256 2.23 17.43 3.51
N TYR A 257 2.16 16.44 2.60
CA TYR A 257 1.39 15.22 2.83
C TYR A 257 2.26 14.11 3.40
N ARG A 258 1.71 13.31 4.29
CA ARG A 258 2.28 12.01 4.66
C ARG A 258 2.28 11.09 3.43
N GLY A 259 3.32 10.28 3.29
CA GLY A 259 3.43 9.31 2.21
C GLY A 259 4.63 8.40 2.41
N ILE A 260 4.67 7.29 1.71
CA ILE A 260 5.73 6.27 1.82
C ILE A 260 6.67 6.25 0.62
N ASN A 261 6.51 7.22 -0.27
CA ASN A 261 7.37 7.51 -1.41
C ASN A 261 7.59 9.03 -1.52
N VAL A 262 8.66 9.43 -2.23
CA VAL A 262 8.94 10.83 -2.57
C VAL A 262 8.88 10.98 -4.08
N THR A 263 8.22 12.03 -4.59
CA THR A 263 7.99 12.21 -6.02
C THR A 263 8.54 13.55 -6.48
N LEU A 264 9.31 13.50 -7.55
CA LEU A 264 10.04 14.60 -8.15
C LEU A 264 9.39 14.94 -9.49
N PRO A 265 8.86 16.15 -9.71
CA PRO A 265 8.37 16.53 -11.03
C PRO A 265 9.54 16.50 -12.02
N SER A 266 9.29 16.17 -13.29
CA SER A 266 10.33 16.13 -14.30
C SER A 266 9.72 16.15 -15.70
N GLU A 267 10.23 17.00 -16.58
CA GLU A 267 9.85 16.98 -18.00
C GLU A 267 10.39 15.74 -18.72
N ASN A 268 11.52 15.19 -18.24
CA ASN A 268 12.11 13.97 -18.82
C ASN A 268 12.32 12.85 -17.78
N PRO A 269 11.23 12.26 -17.25
CA PRO A 269 11.31 11.29 -16.15
C PRO A 269 12.09 10.01 -16.51
N LYS A 270 12.13 9.64 -17.81
CA LYS A 270 12.89 8.46 -18.24
C LYS A 270 14.40 8.67 -18.11
N GLN A 271 14.91 9.83 -18.52
CA GLN A 271 16.33 10.16 -18.43
C GLN A 271 16.74 10.35 -16.97
N MET A 272 16.06 11.23 -16.24
CA MET A 272 16.30 11.47 -14.83
C MET A 272 16.24 10.18 -14.00
N GLY A 273 15.22 9.35 -14.21
CA GLY A 273 15.10 8.05 -13.53
C GLY A 273 16.22 7.07 -13.86
N ARG A 274 16.80 7.13 -15.09
CA ARG A 274 17.96 6.33 -15.47
C ARG A 274 19.23 6.78 -14.73
N GLU A 275 19.45 8.08 -14.60
CA GLU A 275 20.61 8.64 -13.88
C GLU A 275 20.52 8.34 -12.39
N LEU A 276 19.35 8.52 -11.78
CA LEU A 276 19.14 8.16 -10.38
C LEU A 276 19.41 6.66 -10.12
N ARG A 277 18.92 5.75 -10.98
CA ARG A 277 19.18 4.31 -10.82
C ARG A 277 20.66 3.95 -10.90
N LYS A 278 21.45 4.67 -11.69
CA LYS A 278 22.91 4.44 -11.79
C LYS A 278 23.64 4.85 -10.51
N ARG A 279 23.21 5.95 -9.87
CA ARG A 279 23.88 6.51 -8.70
C ARG A 279 23.31 6.04 -7.37
N ILE A 280 22.09 5.50 -7.35
CA ILE A 280 21.43 4.96 -6.16
C ILE A 280 21.12 3.47 -6.42
N PRO A 281 22.12 2.59 -6.42
CA PRO A 281 21.92 1.16 -6.59
C PRO A 281 21.27 0.55 -5.34
N VAL A 282 20.38 -0.42 -5.53
CA VAL A 282 19.72 -1.17 -4.46
C VAL A 282 19.89 -2.65 -4.69
N GLU A 283 20.55 -3.35 -3.75
CA GLU A 283 20.75 -4.78 -3.84
C GLU A 283 19.41 -5.53 -3.83
N GLY A 284 19.21 -6.43 -4.79
CA GLY A 284 18.04 -7.30 -4.88
C GLY A 284 16.75 -6.63 -5.36
N GLY A 285 16.83 -5.38 -5.86
CA GLY A 285 15.66 -4.67 -6.40
C GLY A 285 15.96 -3.24 -6.82
N GLY A 286 14.96 -2.36 -6.74
CA GLY A 286 15.10 -0.95 -7.10
C GLY A 286 14.14 -0.05 -6.33
N MET A 287 14.52 1.23 -6.24
CA MET A 287 13.70 2.25 -5.60
C MET A 287 13.28 3.39 -6.54
N ILE A 288 13.59 3.33 -7.82
CA ILE A 288 13.28 4.39 -8.77
C ILE A 288 12.23 3.93 -9.77
N SER A 289 11.10 4.61 -9.80
CA SER A 289 10.06 4.44 -10.82
C SER A 289 9.73 5.78 -11.49
N THR A 290 8.98 5.74 -12.59
CA THR A 290 8.60 6.93 -13.35
C THR A 290 7.08 7.02 -13.48
N CYS A 291 6.54 8.23 -13.49
CA CYS A 291 5.14 8.52 -13.77
C CYS A 291 5.00 9.06 -15.22
N PRO A 292 3.86 8.85 -15.87
CA PRO A 292 2.73 8.05 -15.42
C PRO A 292 3.03 6.54 -15.55
N ARG A 293 2.95 5.81 -14.45
CA ARG A 293 3.07 4.35 -14.43
C ARG A 293 2.28 3.78 -13.25
N TYR A 294 1.63 2.65 -13.44
CA TYR A 294 0.81 2.00 -12.41
C TYR A 294 -0.33 2.89 -11.86
N ASP A 295 -0.83 3.83 -12.70
CA ASP A 295 -1.90 4.79 -12.37
C ASP A 295 -1.61 5.65 -11.12
N ARG A 296 -0.32 5.89 -10.80
CA ARG A 296 0.08 6.68 -9.63
C ARG A 296 -0.34 8.13 -9.74
N ILE A 297 0.27 8.86 -10.68
CA ILE A 297 -0.15 10.20 -11.14
C ILE A 297 0.04 10.31 -12.65
N LYS A 298 -0.78 11.13 -13.27
CA LYS A 298 -0.72 11.40 -14.72
C LYS A 298 0.43 12.35 -15.08
N GLN A 299 0.82 13.22 -14.14
CA GLN A 299 1.92 14.17 -14.33
C GLN A 299 3.26 13.43 -14.53
N PRO A 300 4.09 13.84 -15.51
CA PRO A 300 5.45 13.33 -15.65
C PRO A 300 6.30 13.58 -14.39
N ALA A 301 6.85 12.52 -13.83
CA ALA A 301 7.61 12.59 -12.59
C ALA A 301 8.51 11.36 -12.38
N VAL A 302 9.47 11.46 -11.47
CA VAL A 302 10.25 10.34 -10.95
C VAL A 302 9.85 10.10 -9.50
N CYS A 303 9.61 8.84 -9.15
CA CYS A 303 9.23 8.45 -7.79
C CYS A 303 10.39 7.68 -7.13
N LEU A 304 10.84 8.17 -5.98
CA LEU A 304 11.73 7.46 -5.07
C LEU A 304 10.85 6.55 -4.18
N GLU A 305 10.90 5.26 -4.45
CA GLU A 305 10.10 4.23 -3.77
C GLU A 305 10.70 3.87 -2.42
N ILE A 306 10.67 4.76 -1.45
CA ILE A 306 11.30 4.57 -0.13
C ILE A 306 10.77 3.33 0.58
N LYS A 307 9.48 3.03 0.40
CA LYS A 307 8.85 1.79 0.90
C LYS A 307 9.53 0.50 0.44
N ASN A 308 10.30 0.57 -0.67
CA ASN A 308 11.01 -0.60 -1.21
C ASN A 308 12.31 -0.91 -0.45
N LEU A 309 12.83 0.04 0.31
CA LEU A 309 14.07 -0.16 1.06
C LEU A 309 13.85 -0.96 2.34
N ASP A 310 14.82 -1.80 2.68
CA ASP A 310 14.85 -2.44 3.98
C ASP A 310 14.94 -1.36 5.09
N ILE A 311 14.23 -1.56 6.19
CA ILE A 311 14.16 -0.59 7.30
C ILE A 311 15.55 -0.24 7.86
N LYS A 312 16.48 -1.19 7.84
CA LYS A 312 17.87 -0.97 8.28
C LYS A 312 18.62 0.06 7.43
N CYS A 313 18.18 0.28 6.17
CA CYS A 313 18.77 1.25 5.25
C CYS A 313 18.23 2.67 5.46
N LEU A 314 17.14 2.86 6.21
CA LEU A 314 16.52 4.16 6.48
C LEU A 314 17.25 4.92 7.60
N LYS A 315 18.60 4.91 7.57
CA LYS A 315 19.47 5.66 8.47
C LYS A 315 19.70 7.06 7.92
N LYS A 316 19.97 8.02 8.82
CA LYS A 316 20.12 9.43 8.46
C LYS A 316 21.21 9.66 7.41
N ASP A 317 22.32 8.94 7.50
CA ASP A 317 23.45 9.11 6.58
C ASP A 317 23.07 8.64 5.16
N ASN A 318 22.45 7.45 5.03
CA ASN A 318 21.94 6.98 3.74
C ASN A 318 20.89 7.96 3.15
N LEU A 319 19.99 8.48 4.00
CA LEU A 319 18.96 9.43 3.54
C LEU A 319 19.58 10.76 3.07
N ARG A 320 20.62 11.25 3.73
CA ARG A 320 21.38 12.42 3.27
C ARG A 320 22.06 12.17 1.94
N GLU A 321 22.74 11.05 1.79
CA GLU A 321 23.37 10.68 0.53
C GLU A 321 22.35 10.56 -0.62
N ILE A 322 21.16 9.95 -0.36
CA ILE A 322 20.06 9.91 -1.33
C ILE A 322 19.62 11.33 -1.70
N SER A 323 19.45 12.25 -0.72
CA SER A 323 19.05 13.63 -1.00
C SER A 323 20.09 14.39 -1.79
N ASP A 324 21.37 14.26 -1.44
CA ASP A 324 22.48 14.95 -2.12
C ASP A 324 22.61 14.49 -3.58
N ILE A 325 22.59 13.18 -3.81
CA ILE A 325 22.58 12.61 -5.18
C ILE A 325 21.37 13.12 -5.97
N THR A 326 20.20 13.12 -5.33
CA THR A 326 18.96 13.55 -5.98
C THR A 326 19.04 15.03 -6.34
N ASN A 327 19.45 15.93 -5.42
CA ASN A 327 19.59 17.35 -5.67
C ASN A 327 20.61 17.65 -6.79
N ASN A 328 21.75 16.96 -6.78
CA ASN A 328 22.76 17.09 -7.83
C ASN A 328 22.26 16.68 -9.22
N ILE A 329 21.35 15.71 -9.30
CA ILE A 329 20.78 15.31 -10.59
C ILE A 329 19.67 16.28 -10.99
N THR A 330 18.75 16.63 -10.07
CA THR A 330 17.61 17.49 -10.37
C THR A 330 18.02 18.89 -10.80
N SER A 331 19.12 19.45 -10.25
CA SER A 331 19.64 20.76 -10.67
C SER A 331 19.96 20.85 -12.17
N ASN A 332 20.21 19.73 -12.83
CA ASN A 332 20.46 19.67 -14.29
C ASN A 332 19.16 19.61 -15.14
N TYR A 333 17.99 19.50 -14.50
CA TYR A 333 16.69 19.36 -15.18
C TYR A 333 15.72 20.50 -14.88
N PHE A 334 16.10 21.40 -13.97
CA PHE A 334 15.36 22.61 -13.61
C PHE A 334 16.24 23.85 -13.90
N ILE A 335 16.47 24.15 -15.16
CA ILE A 335 17.07 25.43 -15.62
C ILE A 335 15.97 26.29 -16.23
#